data_d35b9ac01b3c9858bf012ff9bc814db3
#
_entry.id   d35b9ac01b3c9858bf012ff9bc814db3
#
_cell.length_a   1.000
_cell.length_b   1.000
_cell.length_c   1.000
_cell.angle_alpha   90.00
_cell.angle_beta   90.00
_cell.angle_gamma   90.00
#
_symmetry.space_group_name_H-M   'P 1'
#
loop_
_entity.id
_entity.type
_entity.pdbx_description
1 polymer ?
#
loop_
_entity_poly.entity_id
_entity_poly.type
_entity_poly.pdbx_seq_one_letter_code
_entity_poly.pdbx_strand_id
1 'polypeptide(L)'
;EIIKSGGVVVKNVTGYDLSKLICGSYGTLVALTEITFKVLPAPEEGKTLIIHNQRVELALDFLDKSISSSNDISGAIFLPEDSKVAGCVMNIENTFKLNDLKRDGSITAIRIEGSKKSVNQRIENLINELKIKNNNISILETYQSEIFWNKVKSLEFFYKSKNSILRTVIPPSECVNL
;
A
#
# COMPACT_ATOMS: atom_id res chain seq x y z
N GLU A 1 10.43 -30.27 -19.73
CA GLU A 1 10.45 -31.16 -18.56
C GLU A 1 9.49 -30.68 -17.49
N ILE A 2 8.75 -31.61 -16.86
CA ILE A 2 7.83 -31.29 -15.75
C ILE A 2 8.57 -31.55 -14.45
N ILE A 3 8.69 -30.53 -13.61
CA ILE A 3 9.41 -30.60 -12.34
C ILE A 3 8.43 -30.27 -11.21
N LYS A 4 8.51 -31.00 -10.10
CA LYS A 4 7.82 -30.68 -8.86
C LYS A 4 8.86 -30.28 -7.79
N SER A 5 8.70 -29.10 -7.19
CA SER A 5 9.56 -28.59 -6.13
C SER A 5 8.74 -28.17 -4.93
N GLY A 6 9.30 -28.34 -3.74
CA GLY A 6 8.61 -28.01 -2.50
C GLY A 6 7.59 -29.08 -2.06
N GLY A 7 6.71 -28.72 -1.15
CA GLY A 7 5.66 -29.60 -0.60
C GLY A 7 4.66 -28.83 0.26
N VAL A 8 3.55 -29.48 0.60
CA VAL A 8 2.50 -28.91 1.49
C VAL A 8 2.95 -29.09 2.95
N VAL A 9 4.02 -28.40 3.33
CA VAL A 9 4.64 -28.49 4.66
C VAL A 9 5.06 -27.10 5.14
N VAL A 10 5.18 -26.93 6.45
CA VAL A 10 5.59 -25.66 7.06
C VAL A 10 7.03 -25.28 6.69
N LYS A 11 7.90 -26.29 6.57
CA LYS A 11 9.31 -26.13 6.21
C LYS A 11 9.75 -27.26 5.30
N ASN A 12 10.38 -26.91 4.18
CA ASN A 12 11.07 -27.85 3.30
C ASN A 12 12.48 -27.29 3.02
N VAL A 13 13.49 -28.10 3.33
CA VAL A 13 14.91 -27.75 3.12
C VAL A 13 15.63 -28.78 2.25
N THR A 14 14.88 -29.67 1.59
CA THR A 14 15.42 -30.73 0.74
C THR A 14 15.64 -30.19 -0.68
N GLY A 15 16.86 -30.29 -1.18
CA GLY A 15 17.23 -29.87 -2.54
C GLY A 15 17.38 -28.36 -2.72
N TYR A 16 17.38 -27.93 -3.98
CA TYR A 16 17.45 -26.51 -4.32
C TYR A 16 16.12 -25.81 -4.10
N ASP A 17 16.18 -24.59 -3.59
CA ASP A 17 15.01 -23.73 -3.38
C ASP A 17 14.58 -23.09 -4.73
N LEU A 18 14.00 -23.89 -5.59
CA LEU A 18 13.50 -23.43 -6.90
C LEU A 18 12.37 -22.41 -6.75
N SER A 19 11.60 -22.48 -5.67
CA SER A 19 10.51 -21.53 -5.41
C SER A 19 11.02 -20.09 -5.29
N LYS A 20 12.15 -19.87 -4.63
CA LYS A 20 12.79 -18.54 -4.56
C LYS A 20 13.40 -18.10 -5.88
N LEU A 21 14.01 -19.02 -6.62
CA LEU A 21 14.57 -18.73 -7.94
C LEU A 21 13.51 -18.23 -8.93
N ILE A 22 12.34 -18.85 -8.89
CA ILE A 22 11.24 -18.58 -9.82
C ILE A 22 10.48 -17.31 -9.42
N CYS A 23 10.42 -17.00 -8.13
CA CYS A 23 9.74 -15.83 -7.62
C CYS A 23 10.38 -14.54 -8.18
N GLY A 24 9.58 -13.74 -8.90
CA GLY A 24 10.07 -12.52 -9.56
C GLY A 24 10.67 -12.72 -10.95
N SER A 25 10.63 -13.93 -11.52
CA SER A 25 11.15 -14.20 -12.86
C SER A 25 10.24 -13.71 -14.01
N TYR A 26 9.07 -13.20 -13.73
CA TYR A 26 8.09 -12.69 -14.71
C TYR A 26 7.75 -13.70 -15.83
N GLY A 27 7.76 -14.99 -15.52
CA GLY A 27 7.48 -16.04 -16.52
C GLY A 27 8.61 -16.34 -17.50
N THR A 28 9.81 -15.78 -17.29
CA THR A 28 10.94 -15.98 -18.20
C THR A 28 11.66 -17.32 -18.02
N LEU A 29 11.54 -17.94 -16.84
CA LEU A 29 12.24 -19.18 -16.51
C LEU A 29 11.35 -20.41 -16.66
N VAL A 30 10.09 -20.33 -16.23
CA VAL A 30 9.17 -21.48 -16.21
C VAL A 30 7.72 -21.04 -16.40
N ALA A 31 6.85 -21.98 -16.79
CA ALA A 31 5.41 -21.88 -16.65
C ALA A 31 4.97 -22.66 -15.39
N LEU A 32 4.26 -22.01 -14.48
CA LEU A 32 3.74 -22.64 -13.27
C LEU A 32 2.31 -23.12 -13.50
N THR A 33 2.04 -24.39 -13.19
CA THR A 33 0.71 -24.99 -13.30
C THR A 33 0.04 -25.19 -11.94
N GLU A 34 0.83 -25.31 -10.89
CA GLU A 34 0.33 -25.49 -9.53
C GLU A 34 1.22 -24.73 -8.54
N ILE A 35 0.62 -23.99 -7.63
CA ILE A 35 1.31 -23.22 -6.60
C ILE A 35 0.62 -23.45 -5.25
N THR A 36 1.41 -23.78 -4.23
CA THR A 36 0.93 -23.88 -2.83
C THR A 36 1.46 -22.73 -2.00
N PHE A 37 0.56 -21.93 -1.43
CA PHE A 37 0.91 -20.83 -0.54
C PHE A 37 0.56 -21.12 0.91
N LYS A 38 1.45 -20.71 1.82
CA LYS A 38 1.09 -20.53 3.22
C LYS A 38 0.46 -19.14 3.37
N VAL A 39 -0.77 -19.10 3.85
CA VAL A 39 -1.49 -17.85 4.09
C VAL A 39 -1.63 -17.58 5.60
N LEU A 40 -1.74 -16.32 5.97
CA LEU A 40 -2.11 -15.90 7.31
C LEU A 40 -3.64 -15.72 7.37
N PRO A 41 -4.26 -15.86 8.56
CA PRO A 41 -5.67 -15.50 8.73
C PRO A 41 -5.93 -14.06 8.30
N ALA A 42 -7.08 -13.82 7.68
CA ALA A 42 -7.49 -12.45 7.36
C ALA A 42 -7.69 -11.64 8.66
N PRO A 43 -7.32 -10.36 8.69
CA PRO A 43 -7.59 -9.49 9.83
C PRO A 43 -9.10 -9.30 10.01
N GLU A 44 -9.55 -9.09 11.25
CA GLU A 44 -10.96 -8.80 11.56
C GLU A 44 -11.39 -7.44 11.00
N GLU A 45 -10.51 -6.44 11.11
CA GLU A 45 -10.69 -5.08 10.61
C GLU A 45 -9.42 -4.54 9.97
N GLY A 46 -9.61 -3.65 8.99
CA GLY A 46 -8.53 -2.86 8.40
C GLY A 46 -9.01 -1.43 8.19
N LYS A 47 -8.40 -0.46 8.87
CA LYS A 47 -8.72 0.96 8.72
C LYS A 47 -7.56 1.71 8.10
N THR A 48 -7.90 2.78 7.39
CA THR A 48 -6.88 3.66 6.79
C THR A 48 -7.02 5.07 7.31
N LEU A 49 -5.95 5.59 7.91
CA LEU A 49 -5.80 7.00 8.22
C LEU A 49 -5.41 7.74 6.94
N ILE A 50 -6.22 8.70 6.54
CA ILE A 50 -5.95 9.61 5.43
C ILE A 50 -5.55 10.96 5.99
N ILE A 51 -4.42 11.50 5.53
CA ILE A 51 -3.94 12.84 5.85
C ILE A 51 -3.97 13.63 4.55
N HIS A 52 -4.71 14.75 4.55
CA HIS A 52 -4.97 15.55 3.35
C HIS A 52 -3.98 16.70 3.19
N ASN A 53 -3.73 17.08 1.94
CA ASN A 53 -3.06 18.33 1.54
C ASN A 53 -1.67 18.52 2.20
N GLN A 54 -0.85 17.49 2.16
CA GLN A 54 0.51 17.56 2.65
C GLN A 54 1.50 17.84 1.51
N ARG A 55 2.52 18.66 1.78
CA ARG A 55 3.69 18.75 0.90
C ARG A 55 4.47 17.45 0.96
N VAL A 56 5.19 17.14 -0.11
CA VAL A 56 5.93 15.88 -0.27
C VAL A 56 6.85 15.59 0.93
N GLU A 57 7.60 16.59 1.38
CA GLU A 57 8.57 16.45 2.48
C GLU A 57 7.87 16.03 3.79
N LEU A 58 6.74 16.67 4.09
CA LEU A 58 6.00 16.37 5.31
C LEU A 58 5.28 15.02 5.20
N ALA A 59 4.77 14.68 4.02
CA ALA A 59 4.16 13.39 3.75
C ALA A 59 5.16 12.24 3.94
N LEU A 60 6.38 12.38 3.42
CA LEU A 60 7.45 11.40 3.58
C LEU A 60 7.87 11.27 5.05
N ASP A 61 7.97 12.36 5.80
CA ASP A 61 8.24 12.33 7.24
C ASP A 61 7.14 11.57 8.01
N PHE A 62 5.87 11.79 7.66
CA PHE A 62 4.76 11.02 8.25
C PHE A 62 4.83 9.54 7.92
N LEU A 63 5.14 9.17 6.67
CA LEU A 63 5.29 7.78 6.27
C LEU A 63 6.44 7.10 7.02
N ASP A 64 7.61 7.74 7.08
CA ASP A 64 8.79 7.23 7.77
C ASP A 64 8.54 7.02 9.27
N LYS A 65 8.00 8.01 9.95
CA LYS A 65 7.60 7.91 11.35
C LYS A 65 6.57 6.82 11.59
N SER A 66 5.59 6.69 10.69
CA SER A 66 4.55 5.67 10.84
C SER A 66 5.12 4.26 10.70
N ILE A 67 5.95 4.02 9.68
CA ILE A 67 6.56 2.71 9.42
C ILE A 67 7.53 2.34 10.55
N SER A 68 8.23 3.31 11.12
CA SER A 68 9.15 3.12 12.24
C SER A 68 8.46 3.03 13.61
N SER A 69 7.15 3.29 13.68
CA SER A 69 6.37 3.24 14.92
C SER A 69 6.05 1.81 15.37
N SER A 70 5.61 1.66 16.62
CA SER A 70 5.12 0.38 17.16
C SER A 70 3.68 0.04 16.71
N ASN A 71 3.09 0.82 15.80
CA ASN A 71 1.69 0.67 15.40
C ASN A 71 1.44 -0.41 14.32
N ASP A 72 2.47 -1.17 13.92
CA ASP A 72 2.36 -2.31 13.00
C ASP A 72 1.60 -1.95 11.70
N ILE A 73 2.18 -1.03 10.93
CA ILE A 73 1.61 -0.51 9.71
C ILE A 73 1.59 -1.57 8.60
N SER A 74 0.41 -1.86 8.03
CA SER A 74 0.25 -2.85 6.96
C SER A 74 0.29 -2.25 5.55
N GLY A 75 0.17 -0.94 5.42
CA GLY A 75 0.27 -0.25 4.14
C GLY A 75 0.50 1.24 4.33
N ALA A 76 1.33 1.83 3.48
CA ALA A 76 1.66 3.25 3.51
C ALA A 76 1.89 3.76 2.09
N ILE A 77 1.26 4.89 1.71
CA ILE A 77 1.38 5.49 0.39
C ILE A 77 1.20 7.00 0.45
N PHE A 78 1.91 7.70 -0.40
CA PHE A 78 1.65 9.09 -0.73
C PHE A 78 1.16 9.19 -2.18
N LEU A 79 0.05 9.88 -2.37
CA LEU A 79 -0.51 10.24 -3.66
C LEU A 79 -0.42 11.75 -3.80
N PRO A 80 0.42 12.27 -4.73
CA PRO A 80 0.59 13.71 -4.91
C PRO A 80 -0.69 14.33 -5.48
N GLU A 81 -0.80 15.63 -5.32
CA GLU A 81 -1.84 16.42 -5.97
C GLU A 81 -1.69 16.35 -7.49
N ASP A 82 -2.81 16.35 -8.17
CA ASP A 82 -2.98 16.08 -9.59
C ASP A 82 -2.36 17.08 -10.55
N SER A 83 -1.49 17.86 -10.11
CA SER A 83 -1.18 19.06 -10.87
C SER A 83 -0.16 18.93 -11.96
N LYS A 84 0.68 17.93 -12.07
CA LYS A 84 1.75 17.98 -13.10
C LYS A 84 2.52 16.69 -13.41
N VAL A 85 2.16 15.57 -12.88
CA VAL A 85 2.84 14.35 -13.28
C VAL A 85 2.25 13.84 -14.59
N ALA A 86 2.75 14.40 -15.68
CA ALA A 86 2.65 13.85 -17.04
C ALA A 86 1.27 13.29 -17.44
N GLY A 87 0.20 14.10 -17.34
CA GLY A 87 -1.09 13.77 -17.96
C GLY A 87 -1.95 12.75 -17.23
N CYS A 88 -1.60 12.36 -16.02
CA CYS A 88 -2.47 11.59 -15.14
C CYS A 88 -3.24 12.53 -14.21
N VAL A 89 -4.45 12.93 -14.66
CA VAL A 89 -5.39 13.62 -13.78
C VAL A 89 -5.97 12.62 -12.80
N MET A 90 -5.39 12.53 -11.61
CA MET A 90 -5.98 11.79 -10.50
C MET A 90 -7.00 12.69 -9.79
N ASN A 91 -8.21 12.72 -10.29
CA ASN A 91 -9.32 13.19 -9.49
C ASN A 91 -9.60 12.09 -8.44
N ILE A 92 -9.04 12.26 -7.25
CA ILE A 92 -9.10 11.29 -6.16
C ILE A 92 -10.54 10.94 -5.80
N GLU A 93 -11.44 11.92 -5.76
CA GLU A 93 -12.86 11.70 -5.50
C GLU A 93 -13.50 10.78 -6.53
N ASN A 94 -13.30 11.05 -7.81
CA ASN A 94 -13.87 10.25 -8.89
C ASN A 94 -13.19 8.89 -9.04
N THR A 95 -11.88 8.83 -8.76
CA THR A 95 -11.11 7.59 -8.88
C THR A 95 -11.50 6.59 -7.79
N PHE A 96 -11.62 7.03 -6.55
CA PHE A 96 -11.91 6.14 -5.44
C PHE A 96 -13.41 6.02 -5.15
N LYS A 97 -14.28 6.93 -5.66
CA LYS A 97 -15.73 6.97 -5.40
C LYS A 97 -16.06 6.91 -3.91
N LEU A 98 -15.22 7.53 -3.09
CA LEU A 98 -15.36 7.59 -1.65
C LEU A 98 -15.83 9.00 -1.28
N ASN A 99 -17.09 9.13 -0.85
CA ASN A 99 -17.70 10.42 -0.50
C ASN A 99 -16.98 11.17 0.63
N ASP A 100 -16.16 10.47 1.39
CA ASP A 100 -15.41 11.02 2.54
C ASP A 100 -14.06 11.63 2.14
N LEU A 101 -13.63 11.44 0.89
CA LEU A 101 -12.40 12.03 0.36
C LEU A 101 -12.72 13.35 -0.40
N LYS A 102 -13.37 14.28 0.25
CA LYS A 102 -13.93 15.50 -0.34
C LYS A 102 -12.92 16.61 -0.66
N ARG A 103 -11.63 16.34 -0.73
CA ARG A 103 -10.65 17.41 -0.90
C ARG A 103 -9.78 17.15 -2.11
N ASP A 104 -9.75 18.14 -3.00
CA ASP A 104 -8.71 18.28 -4.00
C ASP A 104 -7.37 18.42 -3.27
N GLY A 105 -6.34 17.70 -3.70
CA GLY A 105 -5.01 17.79 -3.15
C GLY A 105 -4.35 16.44 -2.87
N SER A 106 -3.14 16.49 -2.34
CA SER A 106 -2.37 15.29 -2.02
C SER A 106 -2.98 14.47 -0.89
N ILE A 107 -2.75 13.15 -0.93
CA ILE A 107 -3.18 12.20 0.11
C ILE A 107 -1.99 11.41 0.62
N THR A 108 -1.82 11.39 1.94
CA THR A 108 -0.98 10.41 2.62
C THR A 108 -1.90 9.39 3.29
N ALA A 109 -1.78 8.12 2.92
CA ALA A 109 -2.63 7.06 3.43
C ALA A 109 -1.82 6.01 4.17
N ILE A 110 -2.26 5.65 5.39
CA ILE A 110 -1.58 4.72 6.28
C ILE A 110 -2.61 3.69 6.76
N ARG A 111 -2.37 2.40 6.48
CA ARG A 111 -3.28 1.31 6.84
C ARG A 111 -2.81 0.55 8.06
N ILE A 112 -3.75 0.24 8.94
CA ILE A 112 -3.57 -0.62 10.11
C ILE A 112 -4.61 -1.73 10.05
N GLU A 113 -4.17 -2.97 10.24
CA GLU A 113 -5.00 -4.17 10.20
C GLU A 113 -4.82 -5.00 11.49
N GLY A 114 -5.86 -5.73 11.89
CA GLY A 114 -5.83 -6.59 13.07
C GLY A 114 -7.19 -6.80 13.71
N SER A 115 -7.22 -7.02 15.04
CA SER A 115 -8.46 -7.08 15.80
C SER A 115 -9.06 -5.69 15.99
N LYS A 116 -10.38 -5.61 16.07
CA LYS A 116 -11.13 -4.34 16.17
C LYS A 116 -10.61 -3.39 17.25
N LYS A 117 -10.40 -3.90 18.46
CA LYS A 117 -9.91 -3.09 19.57
C LYS A 117 -8.49 -2.57 19.32
N SER A 118 -7.63 -3.42 18.81
CA SER A 118 -6.23 -3.09 18.51
C SER A 118 -6.12 -2.03 17.40
N VAL A 119 -6.90 -2.17 16.33
CA VAL A 119 -6.88 -1.23 15.19
C VAL A 119 -7.27 0.18 15.65
N ASN A 120 -8.35 0.32 16.41
CA ASN A 120 -8.81 1.62 16.91
C ASN A 120 -7.76 2.29 17.78
N GLN A 121 -7.20 1.55 18.76
CA GLN A 121 -6.16 2.08 19.65
C GLN A 121 -4.90 2.51 18.90
N ARG A 122 -4.46 1.72 17.91
CA ARG A 122 -3.27 2.05 17.12
C ARG A 122 -3.46 3.25 16.21
N ILE A 123 -4.68 3.47 15.67
CA ILE A 123 -4.98 4.68 14.90
C ILE A 123 -4.92 5.93 15.81
N GLU A 124 -5.50 5.87 16.99
CA GLU A 124 -5.43 6.99 17.96
C GLU A 124 -3.98 7.27 18.37
N ASN A 125 -3.21 6.23 18.68
CA ASN A 125 -1.79 6.37 19.01
C ASN A 125 -1.02 7.04 17.85
N LEU A 126 -1.25 6.59 16.62
CA LEU A 126 -0.57 7.12 15.44
C LEU A 126 -0.90 8.61 15.22
N ILE A 127 -2.15 9.01 15.36
CA ILE A 127 -2.56 10.43 15.25
C ILE A 127 -1.84 11.28 16.29
N ASN A 128 -1.73 10.79 17.54
CA ASN A 128 -1.04 11.47 18.61
C ASN A 128 0.48 11.56 18.38
N GLU A 129 1.11 10.47 17.95
CA GLU A 129 2.55 10.42 17.63
C GLU A 129 2.92 11.37 16.49
N LEU A 130 2.11 11.41 15.44
CA LEU A 130 2.32 12.29 14.28
C LEU A 130 1.92 13.75 14.56
N LYS A 131 1.26 14.03 15.70
CA LYS A 131 0.78 15.38 16.09
C LYS A 131 -0.06 16.06 15.02
N ILE A 132 -0.90 15.28 14.32
CA ILE A 132 -1.72 15.77 13.22
C ILE A 132 -2.95 16.51 13.78
N LYS A 133 -3.27 17.66 13.17
CA LYS A 133 -4.50 18.38 13.51
C LYS A 133 -5.72 17.67 12.93
N ASN A 134 -6.74 17.44 13.75
CA ASN A 134 -7.96 16.69 13.39
C ASN A 134 -8.69 17.23 12.15
N ASN A 135 -8.51 18.49 11.78
CA ASN A 135 -9.18 19.08 10.61
C ASN A 135 -8.64 18.61 9.26
N ASN A 136 -7.52 17.89 9.24
CA ASN A 136 -6.85 17.45 8.01
C ASN A 136 -6.77 15.93 7.88
N ILE A 137 -7.57 15.19 8.63
CA ILE A 137 -7.60 13.74 8.58
C ILE A 137 -8.99 13.22 8.25
N SER A 138 -9.03 12.05 7.66
CA SER A 138 -10.21 11.20 7.52
C SER A 138 -9.83 9.76 7.85
N ILE A 139 -10.77 8.97 8.35
CA ILE A 139 -10.56 7.56 8.62
C ILE A 139 -11.47 6.77 7.69
N LEU A 140 -10.88 5.91 6.87
CA LEU A 140 -11.63 4.96 6.06
C LEU A 140 -11.86 3.70 6.89
N GLU A 141 -13.13 3.35 7.05
CA GLU A 141 -13.54 2.10 7.70
C GLU A 141 -13.20 0.89 6.81
N THR A 142 -13.29 -0.32 7.35
CA THR A 142 -12.83 -1.56 6.71
C THR A 142 -13.21 -1.68 5.24
N TYR A 143 -14.48 -1.53 4.89
CA TYR A 143 -14.95 -1.65 3.51
C TYR A 143 -14.38 -0.56 2.58
N GLN A 144 -14.34 0.68 3.04
CA GLN A 144 -13.77 1.79 2.27
C GLN A 144 -12.25 1.65 2.12
N SER A 145 -11.58 1.20 3.18
CA SER A 145 -10.15 0.90 3.18
C SER A 145 -9.80 -0.19 2.15
N GLU A 146 -10.57 -1.27 2.10
CA GLU A 146 -10.39 -2.33 1.09
C GLU A 146 -10.53 -1.81 -0.35
N ILE A 147 -11.58 -1.03 -0.63
CA ILE A 147 -11.76 -0.42 -1.96
C ILE A 147 -10.57 0.47 -2.32
N PHE A 148 -10.14 1.30 -1.39
CA PHE A 148 -9.00 2.19 -1.59
C PHE A 148 -7.74 1.40 -1.95
N TRP A 149 -7.34 0.42 -1.13
CA TRP A 149 -6.12 -0.34 -1.35
C TRP A 149 -6.17 -1.27 -2.54
N ASN A 150 -7.34 -1.80 -2.91
CA ASN A 150 -7.51 -2.56 -4.15
C ASN A 150 -7.23 -1.71 -5.38
N LYS A 151 -7.66 -0.45 -5.40
CA LYS A 151 -7.35 0.48 -6.49
C LYS A 151 -5.90 0.91 -6.51
N VAL A 152 -5.30 1.15 -5.34
CA VAL A 152 -3.86 1.40 -5.22
C VAL A 152 -3.08 0.21 -5.77
N LYS A 153 -3.43 -1.01 -5.39
CA LYS A 153 -2.76 -2.25 -5.82
C LYS A 153 -2.91 -2.50 -7.31
N SER A 154 -4.09 -2.25 -7.87
CA SER A 154 -4.35 -2.47 -9.31
C SER A 154 -3.71 -1.41 -10.20
N LEU A 155 -3.30 -0.26 -9.65
CA LEU A 155 -2.82 0.89 -10.42
C LEU A 155 -3.82 1.38 -11.49
N GLU A 156 -5.12 1.14 -11.27
CA GLU A 156 -6.20 1.41 -12.23
C GLU A 156 -6.19 2.86 -12.73
N PHE A 157 -5.76 3.78 -11.90
CA PHE A 157 -5.68 5.20 -12.23
C PHE A 157 -4.64 5.52 -13.32
N PHE A 158 -3.66 4.65 -13.56
CA PHE A 158 -2.67 4.83 -14.63
C PHE A 158 -3.10 4.24 -15.97
N TYR A 159 -4.04 3.29 -16.01
CA TYR A 159 -4.42 2.60 -17.24
C TYR A 159 -5.10 3.49 -18.28
N LYS A 160 -5.65 4.64 -17.88
CA LYS A 160 -6.30 5.59 -18.80
C LYS A 160 -5.30 6.48 -19.52
N SER A 161 -4.06 6.54 -19.09
CA SER A 161 -3.03 7.31 -19.77
C SER A 161 -2.39 6.48 -20.89
N LYS A 162 -2.08 7.13 -22.01
CA LYS A 162 -1.28 6.51 -23.09
C LYS A 162 0.22 6.47 -22.76
N ASN A 163 0.59 6.86 -21.56
CA ASN A 163 1.98 6.97 -21.11
C ASN A 163 2.49 5.64 -20.57
N SER A 164 3.77 5.39 -20.72
CA SER A 164 4.44 4.25 -20.09
C SER A 164 4.59 4.49 -18.59
N ILE A 165 4.37 3.44 -17.79
CA ILE A 165 4.57 3.47 -16.35
C ILE A 165 5.99 2.95 -16.06
N LEU A 166 6.80 3.78 -15.39
CA LEU A 166 8.13 3.40 -14.92
C LEU A 166 8.09 3.20 -13.40
N ARG A 167 8.50 2.03 -12.94
CA ARG A 167 8.69 1.75 -11.51
C ARG A 167 10.16 1.95 -11.16
N THR A 168 10.43 2.92 -10.28
CA THR A 168 11.78 3.18 -9.76
C THR A 168 11.84 2.83 -8.28
N VAL A 169 12.96 2.26 -7.83
CA VAL A 169 13.22 1.98 -6.41
C VAL A 169 14.38 2.87 -5.98
N ILE A 170 14.12 3.76 -5.04
CA ILE A 170 15.09 4.74 -4.55
C ILE A 170 15.06 4.80 -3.02
N PRO A 171 16.14 5.25 -2.36
CA PRO A 171 16.12 5.51 -0.93
C PRO A 171 15.08 6.58 -0.57
N PRO A 172 14.42 6.49 0.59
CA PRO A 172 13.42 7.50 1.02
C PRO A 172 13.96 8.92 1.06
N SER A 173 15.26 9.12 1.38
CA SER A 173 15.94 10.42 1.39
C SER A 173 15.98 11.12 0.04
N GLU A 174 15.91 10.38 -1.06
CA GLU A 174 15.97 10.90 -2.42
C GLU A 174 14.58 11.16 -3.04
N CYS A 175 13.52 10.71 -2.39
CA CYS A 175 12.16 10.84 -2.92
C CYS A 175 11.68 12.29 -3.10
N VAL A 176 12.28 13.24 -2.37
CA VAL A 176 11.93 14.68 -2.47
C VAL A 176 12.46 15.29 -3.77
N ASN A 177 13.51 14.70 -4.36
CA ASN A 177 14.19 15.24 -5.53
C ASN A 177 13.63 14.73 -6.86
N LEU A 178 12.59 13.92 -6.82
CA LEU A 178 11.86 13.39 -7.98
C LEU A 178 10.63 14.22 -8.29
#